data_aff1a3b18219c2cda88dae830c3b897d
#
_entry.id   aff1a3b18219c2cda88dae830c3b897d
#
_cell.length_a   1.000
_cell.length_b   1.000
_cell.length_c   1.000
_cell.angle_alpha   90.00
_cell.angle_beta   90.00
_cell.angle_gamma   90.00
#
_symmetry.space_group_name_H-M   'P 1'
#
loop_
_entity.id
_entity.type
_entity.pdbx_description
1 polymer ?
#
loop_
_entity_poly.entity_id
_entity_poly.type
_entity_poly.pdbx_seq_one_letter_code
_entity_poly.pdbx_strand_id
1 'polypeptide(L)'
;MNVMDDKLFYNEIKDFARNYLDKQNINEKHLWERLGEFGILGLSIDEKYGGLGESYRTCAEILEILGYTCWNNGLIFSINNHIWMAQNLINLYGSTWLKNKYVGSMVAGETIGAFALTEPDAGSDPYSMKTSAIRVGDYYVINGRKTFVSNGPIADVFIVFAITSQTEMKKITAFVVDKTMPGIRIGKNIEKMGLECSPTSDICFENCEVPVDNILGKVDLGNNILDAALEWERCFEFIPHIGSMKRIMEYCIKYSSERKQFGKQINENQS
;
A
#
# COMPACT_ATOMS: atom_id res chain seq x y z
N MET A 1 23.60 12.75 -2.75
CA MET A 1 23.74 12.80 -1.27
C MET A 1 25.08 12.21 -0.84
N ASN A 2 25.72 12.69 0.23
CA ASN A 2 27.07 12.23 0.64
C ASN A 2 26.92 10.99 1.52
N VAL A 3 27.80 9.98 1.42
CA VAL A 3 27.75 8.70 2.18
C VAL A 3 27.68 8.92 3.72
N MET A 4 28.04 10.09 4.20
CA MET A 4 27.97 10.46 5.62
C MET A 4 26.55 10.90 6.01
N ASP A 5 25.83 11.55 5.09
CA ASP A 5 24.43 11.98 5.27
C ASP A 5 23.49 10.76 5.23
N ASP A 6 23.78 9.75 4.39
CA ASP A 6 23.00 8.50 4.28
C ASP A 6 23.00 7.70 5.60
N LYS A 7 24.15 7.62 6.30
CA LYS A 7 24.26 6.90 7.58
C LYS A 7 23.47 7.58 8.69
N LEU A 8 23.45 8.92 8.72
CA LEU A 8 22.71 9.69 9.71
C LEU A 8 21.22 9.46 9.50
N PHE A 9 20.74 9.61 8.27
CA PHE A 9 19.34 9.39 7.89
C PHE A 9 18.85 7.96 8.20
N TYR A 10 19.65 6.94 7.90
CA TYR A 10 19.31 5.55 8.23
C TYR A 10 19.22 5.30 9.75
N ASN A 11 20.04 5.98 10.56
CA ASN A 11 19.93 5.86 12.00
C ASN A 11 18.66 6.58 12.54
N GLU A 12 18.31 7.71 11.99
CA GLU A 12 17.05 8.43 12.32
C GLU A 12 15.83 7.57 12.01
N ILE A 13 15.82 6.86 10.86
CA ILE A 13 14.76 5.91 10.50
C ILE A 13 14.66 4.77 11.53
N LYS A 14 15.80 4.20 11.95
CA LYS A 14 15.82 3.14 12.98
C LYS A 14 15.28 3.64 14.31
N ASP A 15 15.67 4.83 14.71
CA ASP A 15 15.23 5.42 15.97
C ASP A 15 13.74 5.77 15.93
N PHE A 16 13.25 6.29 14.81
CA PHE A 16 11.83 6.52 14.59
C PHE A 16 11.04 5.21 14.65
N ALA A 17 11.49 4.17 13.94
CA ALA A 17 10.82 2.88 13.94
C ALA A 17 10.75 2.24 15.33
N ARG A 18 11.87 2.20 16.08
CA ARG A 18 11.94 1.60 17.42
C ARG A 18 11.15 2.36 18.48
N ASN A 19 11.31 3.69 18.47
CA ASN A 19 10.80 4.52 19.55
C ASN A 19 9.34 4.93 19.33
N TYR A 20 8.90 4.95 18.07
CA TYR A 20 7.60 5.44 17.71
C TYR A 20 6.71 4.37 17.07
N LEU A 21 7.07 3.77 15.92
CA LEU A 21 6.18 2.92 15.14
C LEU A 21 5.71 1.65 15.85
N ASP A 22 6.58 0.99 16.62
CA ASP A 22 6.23 -0.25 17.32
C ASP A 22 5.10 -0.09 18.35
N LYS A 23 4.80 1.13 18.75
CA LYS A 23 3.81 1.46 19.79
C LYS A 23 2.50 2.00 19.24
N GLN A 24 2.42 2.18 17.93
CA GLN A 24 1.30 2.89 17.30
C GLN A 24 0.18 1.97 16.84
N ASN A 25 -1.02 2.52 16.80
CA ASN A 25 -2.18 1.91 16.17
C ASN A 25 -2.38 2.54 14.78
N ILE A 26 -2.46 1.72 13.75
CA ILE A 26 -2.64 2.15 12.34
C ILE A 26 -3.89 3.00 12.12
N ASN A 27 -4.91 2.87 12.97
CA ASN A 27 -6.15 3.64 12.87
C ASN A 27 -6.01 5.09 13.36
N GLU A 28 -4.88 5.44 13.97
CA GLU A 28 -4.65 6.79 14.45
C GLU A 28 -4.19 7.71 13.32
N LYS A 29 -5.01 8.73 12.99
CA LYS A 29 -4.68 9.72 11.95
C LYS A 29 -3.31 10.38 12.21
N HIS A 30 -3.00 10.66 13.46
CA HIS A 30 -1.73 11.25 13.87
C HIS A 30 -0.51 10.40 13.47
N LEU A 31 -0.64 9.08 13.42
CA LEU A 31 0.45 8.21 12.92
C LEU A 31 0.78 8.52 11.46
N TRP A 32 -0.22 8.64 10.61
CA TRP A 32 -0.04 8.91 9.18
C TRP A 32 0.58 10.29 8.94
N GLU A 33 0.11 11.31 9.66
CA GLU A 33 0.69 12.66 9.63
C GLU A 33 2.17 12.63 10.06
N ARG A 34 2.52 11.90 11.12
CA ARG A 34 3.92 11.74 11.57
C ARG A 34 4.79 10.99 10.57
N LEU A 35 4.25 10.00 9.87
CA LEU A 35 4.95 9.31 8.78
C LEU A 35 5.22 10.25 7.60
N GLY A 36 4.27 11.14 7.28
CA GLY A 36 4.42 12.19 6.29
C GLY A 36 5.48 13.22 6.69
N GLU A 37 5.40 13.77 7.90
CA GLU A 37 6.39 14.71 8.45
C GLU A 37 7.82 14.14 8.45
N PHE A 38 7.95 12.84 8.73
CA PHE A 38 9.24 12.15 8.70
C PHE A 38 9.71 11.82 7.27
N GLY A 39 8.87 11.98 6.26
CA GLY A 39 9.18 11.76 4.85
C GLY A 39 8.98 10.33 4.35
N ILE A 40 8.56 9.38 5.20
CA ILE A 40 8.38 7.96 4.81
C ILE A 40 7.35 7.81 3.68
N LEU A 41 6.26 8.57 3.74
CA LEU A 41 5.20 8.47 2.73
C LEU A 41 5.57 9.12 1.39
N GLY A 42 6.61 9.98 1.38
CA GLY A 42 7.03 10.73 0.19
C GLY A 42 8.35 10.32 -0.43
N LEU A 43 8.92 9.15 -0.06
CA LEU A 43 10.28 8.75 -0.44
C LEU A 43 10.59 8.93 -1.93
N SER A 44 9.78 8.38 -2.84
CA SER A 44 9.99 8.44 -4.29
C SER A 44 9.23 9.56 -4.99
N ILE A 45 8.48 10.35 -4.26
CA ILE A 45 7.64 11.42 -4.81
C ILE A 45 8.46 12.69 -5.01
N ASP A 46 8.22 13.38 -6.11
CA ASP A 46 8.87 14.63 -6.47
C ASP A 46 8.65 15.72 -5.38
N GLU A 47 9.68 16.52 -5.11
CA GLU A 47 9.66 17.61 -4.13
C GLU A 47 8.52 18.61 -4.34
N LYS A 48 8.07 18.82 -5.59
CA LYS A 48 6.91 19.69 -5.89
C LYS A 48 5.60 19.25 -5.24
N TYR A 49 5.51 17.98 -4.84
CA TYR A 49 4.36 17.42 -4.10
C TYR A 49 4.70 17.16 -2.61
N GLY A 50 5.85 17.67 -2.14
CA GLY A 50 6.31 17.49 -0.75
C GLY A 50 7.08 16.19 -0.50
N GLY A 51 7.45 15.46 -1.55
CA GLY A 51 8.25 14.23 -1.46
C GLY A 51 9.75 14.51 -1.34
N LEU A 52 10.53 13.43 -1.20
CA LEU A 52 11.99 13.49 -1.08
C LEU A 52 12.71 13.25 -2.42
N GLY A 53 12.03 12.80 -3.47
CA GLY A 53 12.61 12.54 -4.78
C GLY A 53 13.67 11.44 -4.80
N GLU A 54 13.66 10.53 -3.82
CA GLU A 54 14.68 9.50 -3.68
C GLU A 54 14.59 8.43 -4.78
N SER A 55 15.74 7.84 -5.09
CA SER A 55 15.79 6.72 -6.03
C SER A 55 15.04 5.51 -5.48
N TYR A 56 14.49 4.67 -6.37
CA TYR A 56 13.83 3.42 -5.95
C TYR A 56 14.77 2.48 -5.19
N ARG A 57 16.08 2.54 -5.45
CA ARG A 57 17.09 1.81 -4.70
C ARG A 57 17.17 2.31 -3.25
N THR A 58 17.26 3.61 -3.05
CA THR A 58 17.24 4.23 -1.72
C THR A 58 15.94 3.90 -0.98
N CYS A 59 14.80 3.98 -1.68
CA CYS A 59 13.51 3.59 -1.10
C CYS A 59 13.52 2.12 -0.63
N ALA A 60 14.07 1.21 -1.42
CA ALA A 60 14.19 -0.20 -1.06
C ALA A 60 15.05 -0.41 0.19
N GLU A 61 16.20 0.25 0.28
CA GLU A 61 17.10 0.21 1.44
C GLU A 61 16.39 0.73 2.72
N ILE A 62 15.64 1.83 2.61
CA ILE A 62 14.86 2.39 3.71
C ILE A 62 13.75 1.43 4.16
N LEU A 63 13.01 0.86 3.22
CA LEU A 63 11.93 -0.08 3.52
C LEU A 63 12.46 -1.36 4.19
N GLU A 64 13.62 -1.86 3.76
CA GLU A 64 14.28 -3.00 4.43
C GLU A 64 14.67 -2.65 5.86
N ILE A 65 15.20 -1.44 6.11
CA ILE A 65 15.54 -0.95 7.45
C ILE A 65 14.30 -0.83 8.33
N LEU A 66 13.19 -0.32 7.80
CA LEU A 66 11.92 -0.24 8.51
C LEU A 66 11.44 -1.63 8.93
N GLY A 67 11.44 -2.58 8.00
CA GLY A 67 11.05 -3.96 8.27
C GLY A 67 11.98 -4.67 9.26
N TYR A 68 13.30 -4.41 9.21
CA TYR A 68 14.26 -4.94 10.17
C TYR A 68 14.04 -4.37 11.56
N THR A 69 13.64 -3.11 11.68
CA THR A 69 13.61 -2.40 12.96
C THR A 69 12.23 -2.44 13.63
N CYS A 70 11.15 -2.29 12.88
CA CYS A 70 9.78 -2.33 13.37
C CYS A 70 9.28 -3.79 13.51
N TRP A 71 8.72 -4.14 14.68
CA TRP A 71 8.14 -5.46 14.92
C TRP A 71 6.71 -5.59 14.40
N ASN A 72 6.04 -4.47 14.17
CA ASN A 72 4.68 -4.44 13.68
C ASN A 72 4.64 -4.58 12.15
N ASN A 73 4.75 -5.82 11.65
CA ASN A 73 4.74 -6.11 10.23
C ASN A 73 3.44 -5.70 9.54
N GLY A 74 2.31 -5.73 10.25
CA GLY A 74 1.02 -5.31 9.70
C GLY A 74 0.98 -3.80 9.43
N LEU A 75 1.56 -3.00 10.33
CA LEU A 75 1.71 -1.56 10.14
C LEU A 75 2.59 -1.24 8.91
N ILE A 76 3.76 -1.89 8.82
CA ILE A 76 4.68 -1.68 7.70
C ILE A 76 4.04 -2.10 6.36
N PHE A 77 3.29 -3.19 6.33
CA PHE A 77 2.54 -3.63 5.16
C PHE A 77 1.50 -2.57 4.73
N SER A 78 0.74 -2.01 5.68
CA SER A 78 -0.25 -0.96 5.40
C SER A 78 0.38 0.32 4.83
N ILE A 79 1.51 0.76 5.39
CA ILE A 79 2.28 1.91 4.90
C ILE A 79 2.75 1.65 3.47
N ASN A 80 3.29 0.47 3.23
CA ASN A 80 3.84 0.09 1.93
C ASN A 80 2.74 0.01 0.86
N ASN A 81 1.59 -0.57 1.21
CA ASN A 81 0.42 -0.62 0.34
C ASN A 81 -0.08 0.78 -0.05
N HIS A 82 -0.13 1.73 0.90
CA HIS A 82 -0.45 3.13 0.60
C HIS A 82 0.53 3.74 -0.40
N ILE A 83 1.84 3.59 -0.17
CA ILE A 83 2.89 4.20 -1.00
C ILE A 83 2.86 3.63 -2.42
N TRP A 84 2.95 2.29 -2.56
CA TRP A 84 3.20 1.67 -3.85
C TRP A 84 1.94 1.33 -4.63
N MET A 85 0.86 0.92 -3.92
CA MET A 85 -0.35 0.44 -4.57
C MET A 85 -1.41 1.54 -4.78
N ALA A 86 -1.28 2.70 -4.14
CA ALA A 86 -2.20 3.81 -4.35
C ALA A 86 -1.48 5.09 -4.78
N GLN A 87 -0.63 5.66 -3.95
CA GLN A 87 0.03 6.93 -4.20
C GLN A 87 0.91 6.90 -5.44
N ASN A 88 1.78 5.88 -5.57
CA ASN A 88 2.68 5.75 -6.72
C ASN A 88 1.91 5.60 -8.04
N LEU A 89 0.78 4.88 -8.04
CA LEU A 89 -0.05 4.73 -9.24
C LEU A 89 -0.68 6.07 -9.65
N ILE A 90 -1.17 6.87 -8.68
CA ILE A 90 -1.66 8.22 -8.99
C ILE A 90 -0.52 9.10 -9.51
N ASN A 91 0.68 9.00 -8.89
CA ASN A 91 1.84 9.76 -9.32
C ASN A 91 2.30 9.39 -10.74
N LEU A 92 2.28 8.13 -11.12
CA LEU A 92 2.72 7.69 -12.45
C LEU A 92 1.65 7.93 -13.54
N TYR A 93 0.41 7.58 -13.28
CA TYR A 93 -0.65 7.50 -14.28
C TYR A 93 -1.72 8.58 -14.15
N GLY A 94 -1.77 9.31 -13.05
CA GLY A 94 -2.75 10.36 -12.81
C GLY A 94 -2.58 11.55 -13.76
N SER A 95 -3.70 12.17 -14.16
CA SER A 95 -3.70 13.47 -14.79
C SER A 95 -3.07 14.53 -13.86
N THR A 96 -2.68 15.67 -14.40
CA THR A 96 -2.19 16.78 -13.57
C THR A 96 -3.18 17.17 -12.48
N TRP A 97 -4.48 17.10 -12.78
CA TRP A 97 -5.54 17.37 -11.82
C TRP A 97 -5.56 16.34 -10.67
N LEU A 98 -5.49 15.02 -10.98
CA LEU A 98 -5.43 13.96 -9.96
C LEU A 98 -4.19 14.08 -9.08
N LYS A 99 -3.03 14.34 -9.69
CA LYS A 99 -1.77 14.51 -8.95
C LYS A 99 -1.85 15.69 -7.97
N ASN A 100 -2.32 16.83 -8.46
CA ASN A 100 -2.45 18.04 -7.63
C ASN A 100 -3.49 17.86 -6.50
N LYS A 101 -4.54 17.06 -6.75
CA LYS A 101 -5.60 16.81 -5.77
C LYS A 101 -5.15 15.87 -4.66
N TYR A 102 -4.42 14.80 -4.99
CA TYR A 102 -4.20 13.70 -4.05
C TYR A 102 -2.75 13.51 -3.60
N VAL A 103 -1.74 13.70 -4.50
CA VAL A 103 -0.37 13.26 -4.18
C VAL A 103 0.20 13.99 -2.96
N GLY A 104 0.04 15.32 -2.89
CA GLY A 104 0.55 16.11 -1.76
C GLY A 104 -0.08 15.72 -0.43
N SER A 105 -1.40 15.57 -0.37
CA SER A 105 -2.11 15.14 0.85
C SER A 105 -1.79 13.70 1.24
N MET A 106 -1.50 12.83 0.28
CA MET A 106 -1.05 11.46 0.54
C MET A 106 0.38 11.44 1.11
N VAL A 107 1.28 12.27 0.59
CA VAL A 107 2.64 12.47 1.13
C VAL A 107 2.60 13.00 2.56
N ALA A 108 1.70 13.94 2.85
CA ALA A 108 1.51 14.50 4.18
C ALA A 108 0.82 13.53 5.18
N GLY A 109 0.29 12.38 4.71
CA GLY A 109 -0.47 11.45 5.54
C GLY A 109 -1.89 11.91 5.88
N GLU A 110 -2.38 12.95 5.23
CA GLU A 110 -3.74 13.48 5.39
C GLU A 110 -4.77 12.64 4.65
N THR A 111 -4.35 12.00 3.55
CA THR A 111 -5.16 11.14 2.70
C THR A 111 -4.55 9.75 2.62
N ILE A 112 -5.27 8.73 3.04
CA ILE A 112 -4.83 7.33 3.01
C ILE A 112 -5.36 6.65 1.75
N GLY A 113 -4.48 5.96 1.01
CA GLY A 113 -4.84 5.23 -0.20
C GLY A 113 -4.97 3.73 0.02
N ALA A 114 -5.85 3.11 -0.78
CA ALA A 114 -6.03 1.67 -0.86
C ALA A 114 -6.15 1.20 -2.32
N PHE A 115 -5.81 -0.08 -2.55
CA PHE A 115 -5.90 -0.72 -3.86
C PHE A 115 -7.01 -1.76 -3.87
N ALA A 116 -8.01 -1.56 -4.71
CA ALA A 116 -9.26 -2.32 -4.74
C ALA A 116 -9.40 -3.09 -6.08
N LEU A 117 -8.78 -4.29 -6.15
CA LEU A 117 -8.76 -5.12 -7.35
C LEU A 117 -9.61 -6.39 -7.18
N THR A 118 -9.26 -7.20 -6.17
CA THR A 118 -9.78 -8.55 -5.94
C THR A 118 -11.29 -8.56 -5.72
N GLU A 119 -11.97 -9.55 -6.29
CA GLU A 119 -13.40 -9.78 -6.08
C GLU A 119 -13.63 -11.17 -5.48
N PRO A 120 -14.81 -11.47 -4.91
CA PRO A 120 -15.11 -12.81 -4.37
C PRO A 120 -14.86 -13.94 -5.34
N ASP A 121 -15.11 -13.73 -6.65
CA ASP A 121 -14.97 -14.72 -7.72
C ASP A 121 -13.77 -14.47 -8.64
N ALA A 122 -12.95 -13.42 -8.40
CA ALA A 122 -11.82 -13.04 -9.24
C ALA A 122 -10.61 -12.62 -8.39
N GLY A 123 -9.73 -13.56 -8.11
CA GLY A 123 -8.48 -13.36 -7.37
C GLY A 123 -7.26 -13.53 -8.27
N SER A 124 -6.77 -14.77 -8.43
CA SER A 124 -5.59 -15.09 -9.25
C SER A 124 -5.79 -14.78 -10.74
N ASP A 125 -7.02 -14.75 -11.20
CA ASP A 125 -7.41 -14.23 -12.52
C ASP A 125 -8.17 -12.90 -12.34
N PRO A 126 -7.50 -11.77 -12.29
CA PRO A 126 -8.15 -10.47 -12.12
C PRO A 126 -8.98 -10.05 -13.33
N TYR A 127 -8.72 -10.63 -14.51
CA TYR A 127 -9.46 -10.33 -15.73
C TYR A 127 -10.87 -10.95 -15.75
N SER A 128 -11.14 -11.89 -14.85
CA SER A 128 -12.50 -12.44 -14.65
C SER A 128 -13.39 -11.57 -13.77
N MET A 129 -12.92 -10.37 -13.33
CA MET A 129 -13.72 -9.45 -12.52
C MET A 129 -15.10 -9.16 -13.13
N LYS A 130 -16.05 -8.81 -12.26
CA LYS A 130 -17.43 -8.50 -12.61
C LYS A 130 -17.81 -7.03 -12.33
N THR A 131 -17.03 -6.31 -11.50
CA THR A 131 -17.25 -4.88 -11.24
C THR A 131 -17.29 -4.15 -12.57
N SER A 132 -18.35 -3.41 -12.82
CA SER A 132 -18.61 -2.69 -14.07
C SER A 132 -18.68 -1.20 -13.85
N ALA A 133 -18.33 -0.42 -14.87
CA ALA A 133 -18.45 1.03 -14.89
C ALA A 133 -19.09 1.47 -16.21
N ILE A 134 -20.29 2.07 -16.12
CA ILE A 134 -21.06 2.54 -17.28
C ILE A 134 -21.01 4.06 -17.32
N ARG A 135 -20.61 4.61 -18.47
CA ARG A 135 -20.55 6.06 -18.64
C ARG A 135 -21.96 6.68 -18.76
N VAL A 136 -22.22 7.70 -17.96
CA VAL A 136 -23.46 8.51 -18.00
C VAL A 136 -23.04 9.98 -18.00
N GLY A 137 -23.02 10.60 -19.18
CA GLY A 137 -22.58 12.00 -19.31
C GLY A 137 -21.13 12.20 -18.87
N ASP A 138 -20.92 13.00 -17.82
CA ASP A 138 -19.61 13.39 -17.31
C ASP A 138 -19.15 12.54 -16.10
N TYR A 139 -19.81 11.41 -15.84
CA TYR A 139 -19.40 10.45 -14.81
C TYR A 139 -19.57 9.00 -15.25
N TYR A 140 -18.97 8.11 -14.48
CA TYR A 140 -19.16 6.66 -14.57
C TYR A 140 -19.95 6.17 -13.37
N VAL A 141 -20.93 5.30 -13.61
CA VAL A 141 -21.67 4.59 -12.57
C VAL A 141 -21.00 3.24 -12.35
N ILE A 142 -20.37 3.06 -11.20
CA ILE A 142 -19.67 1.83 -10.83
C ILE A 142 -20.59 0.96 -9.99
N ASN A 143 -20.67 -0.33 -10.35
CA ASN A 143 -21.40 -1.37 -9.61
C ASN A 143 -20.52 -2.60 -9.45
N GLY A 144 -20.43 -3.13 -8.21
CA GLY A 144 -19.66 -4.33 -7.90
C GLY A 144 -19.20 -4.39 -6.45
N ARG A 145 -18.35 -5.38 -6.17
CA ARG A 145 -17.77 -5.59 -4.83
C ARG A 145 -16.32 -6.01 -4.97
N LYS A 146 -15.46 -5.31 -4.26
CA LYS A 146 -14.05 -5.67 -4.07
C LYS A 146 -13.86 -6.27 -2.68
N THR A 147 -13.02 -7.29 -2.57
CA THR A 147 -12.78 -7.99 -1.31
C THR A 147 -11.30 -7.97 -0.94
N PHE A 148 -11.01 -8.17 0.35
CA PHE A 148 -9.65 -8.17 0.90
C PHE A 148 -8.86 -6.88 0.61
N VAL A 149 -9.54 -5.74 0.58
CA VAL A 149 -8.90 -4.44 0.33
C VAL A 149 -8.12 -4.01 1.57
N SER A 150 -6.78 -4.10 1.49
CA SER A 150 -5.87 -3.59 2.52
C SER A 150 -6.03 -2.09 2.66
N ASN A 151 -5.96 -1.58 3.89
CA ASN A 151 -6.32 -0.21 4.28
C ASN A 151 -7.79 0.16 4.04
N GLY A 152 -8.63 -0.73 3.51
CA GLY A 152 -10.04 -0.44 3.19
C GLY A 152 -10.80 0.31 4.28
N PRO A 153 -10.75 -0.13 5.56
CA PRO A 153 -11.46 0.53 6.65
C PRO A 153 -11.01 1.96 6.97
N ILE A 154 -9.76 2.31 6.65
CA ILE A 154 -9.14 3.60 7.00
C ILE A 154 -8.87 4.50 5.79
N ALA A 155 -9.02 3.97 4.57
CA ALA A 155 -8.69 4.70 3.36
C ALA A 155 -9.67 5.85 3.09
N ASP A 156 -9.13 6.92 2.53
CA ASP A 156 -9.86 8.07 2.02
C ASP A 156 -10.10 7.95 0.51
N VAL A 157 -9.17 7.27 -0.19
CA VAL A 157 -9.18 7.11 -1.64
C VAL A 157 -8.82 5.68 -2.06
N PHE A 158 -9.50 5.18 -3.08
CA PHE A 158 -9.36 3.83 -3.61
C PHE A 158 -8.95 3.84 -5.08
N ILE A 159 -7.95 3.04 -5.45
CA ILE A 159 -7.68 2.71 -6.85
C ILE A 159 -8.56 1.52 -7.22
N VAL A 160 -9.54 1.74 -8.07
CA VAL A 160 -10.58 0.75 -8.41
C VAL A 160 -10.49 0.37 -9.87
N PHE A 161 -10.47 -0.93 -10.16
CA PHE A 161 -10.53 -1.46 -11.52
C PHE A 161 -11.94 -1.97 -11.82
N ALA A 162 -12.50 -1.52 -12.96
CA ALA A 162 -13.83 -1.91 -13.38
C ALA A 162 -13.89 -2.10 -14.91
N ILE A 163 -14.80 -2.99 -15.36
CA ILE A 163 -15.05 -3.23 -16.77
C ILE A 163 -15.81 -2.04 -17.36
N THR A 164 -15.27 -1.41 -18.38
CA THR A 164 -15.90 -0.31 -19.11
C THR A 164 -16.47 -0.71 -20.47
N SER A 165 -16.03 -1.87 -21.00
CA SER A 165 -16.56 -2.43 -22.26
C SER A 165 -16.66 -3.95 -22.17
N GLN A 166 -17.80 -4.49 -22.60
CA GLN A 166 -18.09 -5.94 -22.63
C GLN A 166 -18.06 -6.48 -24.08
N THR A 167 -17.15 -5.98 -24.90
CA THR A 167 -16.86 -6.57 -26.22
C THR A 167 -16.22 -7.96 -26.04
N GLU A 168 -15.92 -8.68 -27.13
CA GLU A 168 -15.28 -10.03 -27.08
C GLU A 168 -14.04 -10.07 -26.17
N MET A 169 -13.29 -8.97 -26.08
CA MET A 169 -12.28 -8.76 -25.03
C MET A 169 -12.78 -7.69 -24.06
N LYS A 170 -13.01 -8.10 -22.80
CA LYS A 170 -13.33 -7.16 -21.73
C LYS A 170 -12.26 -6.07 -21.61
N LYS A 171 -12.69 -4.82 -21.60
CA LYS A 171 -11.78 -3.71 -21.39
C LYS A 171 -12.00 -3.16 -19.99
N ILE A 172 -10.89 -2.86 -19.33
CA ILE A 172 -10.84 -2.41 -17.95
C ILE A 172 -10.35 -0.96 -17.93
N THR A 173 -10.93 -0.18 -17.03
CA THR A 173 -10.47 1.17 -16.70
C THR A 173 -10.15 1.22 -15.21
N ALA A 174 -9.10 1.94 -14.85
CA ALA A 174 -8.76 2.25 -13.47
C ALA A 174 -9.35 3.61 -13.09
N PHE A 175 -9.88 3.71 -11.87
CA PHE A 175 -10.50 4.92 -11.32
C PHE A 175 -9.91 5.26 -9.96
N VAL A 176 -9.84 6.55 -9.65
CA VAL A 176 -9.56 7.05 -8.31
C VAL A 176 -10.89 7.40 -7.65
N VAL A 177 -11.33 6.59 -6.70
CA VAL A 177 -12.64 6.73 -6.04
C VAL A 177 -12.44 7.25 -4.63
N ASP A 178 -13.02 8.42 -4.32
CA ASP A 178 -13.02 9.01 -2.99
C ASP A 178 -14.11 8.36 -2.12
N LYS A 179 -13.82 8.12 -0.84
CA LYS A 179 -14.77 7.49 0.10
C LYS A 179 -16.06 8.27 0.30
N THR A 180 -16.06 9.54 -0.05
CA THR A 180 -17.23 10.44 0.09
C THR A 180 -18.15 10.39 -1.13
N MET A 181 -17.76 9.69 -2.21
CA MET A 181 -18.60 9.59 -3.41
C MET A 181 -19.89 8.80 -3.10
N PRO A 182 -21.03 9.24 -3.65
CA PRO A 182 -22.29 8.51 -3.47
C PRO A 182 -22.18 7.06 -3.97
N GLY A 183 -22.76 6.13 -3.22
CA GLY A 183 -22.84 4.73 -3.63
C GLY A 183 -21.65 3.84 -3.22
N ILE A 184 -20.61 4.38 -2.60
CA ILE A 184 -19.55 3.56 -1.99
C ILE A 184 -19.93 3.15 -0.57
N ARG A 185 -19.68 1.89 -0.22
CA ARG A 185 -19.83 1.37 1.14
C ARG A 185 -18.59 0.59 1.54
N ILE A 186 -17.99 0.97 2.66
CA ILE A 186 -16.82 0.33 3.26
C ILE A 186 -17.31 -0.72 4.27
N GLY A 187 -16.88 -1.96 4.09
CA GLY A 187 -17.21 -3.08 4.97
C GLY A 187 -16.49 -3.00 6.32
N LYS A 188 -16.90 -3.88 7.23
CA LYS A 188 -16.22 -4.03 8.52
C LYS A 188 -14.82 -4.63 8.31
N ASN A 189 -13.92 -4.34 9.26
CA ASN A 189 -12.61 -4.97 9.28
C ASN A 189 -12.72 -6.50 9.36
N ILE A 190 -11.96 -7.19 8.51
CA ILE A 190 -11.90 -8.65 8.47
C ILE A 190 -10.88 -9.11 9.51
N GLU A 191 -11.29 -10.03 10.39
CA GLU A 191 -10.36 -10.69 11.30
C GLU A 191 -9.43 -11.62 10.53
N LYS A 192 -8.12 -11.49 10.78
CA LYS A 192 -7.08 -12.24 10.08
C LYS A 192 -6.21 -13.02 11.06
N MET A 193 -5.58 -14.08 10.58
CA MET A 193 -4.68 -14.91 11.35
C MET A 193 -3.28 -14.28 11.52
N GLY A 194 -2.98 -13.20 10.83
CA GLY A 194 -1.73 -12.44 10.89
C GLY A 194 -1.90 -11.06 10.28
N LEU A 195 -0.89 -10.20 10.40
CA LEU A 195 -0.92 -8.80 9.96
C LEU A 195 -2.15 -8.04 10.51
N GLU A 196 -2.51 -8.28 11.78
CA GLU A 196 -3.72 -7.75 12.42
C GLU A 196 -3.78 -6.22 12.37
N CYS A 197 -2.62 -5.57 12.47
CA CYS A 197 -2.49 -4.11 12.37
C CYS A 197 -2.63 -3.58 10.94
N SER A 198 -2.86 -4.42 9.92
CA SER A 198 -3.22 -3.99 8.58
C SER A 198 -4.73 -4.18 8.38
N PRO A 199 -5.55 -3.14 8.56
CA PRO A 199 -6.99 -3.27 8.43
C PRO A 199 -7.38 -3.63 7.01
N THR A 200 -8.32 -4.55 6.86
CA THR A 200 -8.72 -5.11 5.57
C THR A 200 -10.24 -5.24 5.52
N SER A 201 -10.88 -4.84 4.45
CA SER A 201 -12.33 -4.95 4.31
C SER A 201 -12.78 -5.20 2.86
N ASP A 202 -14.06 -5.48 2.72
CA ASP A 202 -14.75 -5.39 1.43
C ASP A 202 -15.11 -3.93 1.15
N ILE A 203 -15.16 -3.58 -0.13
CA ILE A 203 -15.67 -2.31 -0.63
C ILE A 203 -16.76 -2.61 -1.65
N CYS A 204 -17.97 -2.11 -1.37
CA CYS A 204 -19.13 -2.28 -2.24
C CYS A 204 -19.44 -0.97 -2.97
N PHE A 205 -19.76 -1.09 -4.25
CA PHE A 205 -20.17 0.00 -5.12
C PHE A 205 -21.61 -0.26 -5.58
N GLU A 206 -22.53 0.61 -5.22
CA GLU A 206 -23.93 0.54 -5.59
C GLU A 206 -24.33 1.86 -6.25
N ASN A 207 -24.36 1.85 -7.59
CA ASN A 207 -24.55 3.05 -8.39
C ASN A 207 -23.59 4.17 -7.97
N CYS A 208 -22.30 3.81 -7.76
CA CYS A 208 -21.30 4.77 -7.32
C CYS A 208 -20.93 5.71 -8.47
N GLU A 209 -21.21 6.99 -8.29
CA GLU A 209 -20.96 8.03 -9.29
C GLU A 209 -19.53 8.55 -9.19
N VAL A 210 -18.73 8.28 -10.21
CA VAL A 210 -17.32 8.67 -10.29
C VAL A 210 -17.11 9.60 -11.48
N PRO A 211 -16.69 10.86 -11.27
CA PRO A 211 -16.44 11.82 -12.36
C PRO A 211 -15.43 11.30 -13.37
N VAL A 212 -15.57 11.68 -14.64
CA VAL A 212 -14.63 11.30 -15.71
C VAL A 212 -13.20 11.78 -15.41
N ASP A 213 -13.02 12.88 -14.69
CA ASP A 213 -11.71 13.40 -14.28
C ASP A 213 -10.98 12.47 -13.28
N ASN A 214 -11.72 11.56 -12.65
CA ASN A 214 -11.18 10.56 -11.73
C ASN A 214 -10.67 9.28 -12.43
N ILE A 215 -10.66 9.24 -13.77
CA ILE A 215 -10.03 8.14 -14.52
C ILE A 215 -8.52 8.19 -14.29
N LEU A 216 -7.96 7.07 -13.84
CA LEU A 216 -6.52 6.89 -13.75
C LEU A 216 -5.98 6.39 -15.09
N GLY A 217 -5.16 7.20 -15.73
CA GLY A 217 -4.66 6.93 -17.08
C GLY A 217 -5.69 7.23 -18.18
N LYS A 218 -6.06 6.21 -18.95
CA LYS A 218 -7.00 6.33 -20.08
C LYS A 218 -8.09 5.27 -20.00
N VAL A 219 -9.27 5.60 -20.51
CA VAL A 219 -10.39 4.67 -20.68
C VAL A 219 -9.94 3.44 -21.45
N ASP A 220 -10.38 2.27 -21.02
CA ASP A 220 -10.11 0.96 -21.65
C ASP A 220 -8.63 0.51 -21.66
N LEU A 221 -7.74 1.25 -21.00
CA LEU A 221 -6.31 0.90 -20.86
C LEU A 221 -5.90 0.57 -19.41
N GLY A 222 -6.85 0.26 -18.56
CA GLY A 222 -6.61 -0.12 -17.16
C GLY A 222 -5.74 -1.38 -17.01
N ASN A 223 -5.72 -2.27 -18.01
CA ASN A 223 -4.85 -3.45 -18.01
C ASN A 223 -3.38 -3.09 -17.85
N ASN A 224 -2.90 -2.06 -18.56
CA ASN A 224 -1.51 -1.63 -18.49
C ASN A 224 -1.14 -1.11 -17.08
N ILE A 225 -2.11 -0.44 -16.43
CA ILE A 225 -1.93 0.05 -15.05
C ILE A 225 -1.97 -1.11 -14.07
N LEU A 226 -2.83 -2.09 -14.30
CA LEU A 226 -2.92 -3.29 -13.50
C LEU A 226 -1.62 -4.10 -13.54
N ASP A 227 -1.09 -4.35 -14.73
CA ASP A 227 0.16 -5.08 -14.92
C ASP A 227 1.32 -4.36 -14.21
N ALA A 228 1.44 -3.05 -14.41
CA ALA A 228 2.43 -2.24 -13.71
C ALA A 228 2.23 -2.23 -12.19
N ALA A 229 0.98 -2.15 -11.70
CA ALA A 229 0.69 -2.22 -10.28
C ALA A 229 1.17 -3.54 -9.66
N LEU A 230 0.91 -4.67 -10.33
CA LEU A 230 1.37 -5.99 -9.89
C LEU A 230 2.90 -6.13 -9.92
N GLU A 231 3.60 -5.44 -10.84
CA GLU A 231 5.07 -5.36 -10.83
C GLU A 231 5.57 -4.59 -9.60
N TRP A 232 4.98 -3.42 -9.29
CA TRP A 232 5.31 -2.64 -8.10
C TRP A 232 5.04 -3.43 -6.82
N GLU A 233 3.90 -4.11 -6.72
CA GLU A 233 3.54 -4.97 -5.59
C GLU A 233 4.62 -6.03 -5.36
N ARG A 234 4.95 -6.82 -6.38
CA ARG A 234 5.95 -7.90 -6.28
C ARG A 234 7.34 -7.39 -5.91
N CYS A 235 7.72 -6.19 -6.38
CA CYS A 235 9.03 -5.62 -6.10
C CYS A 235 9.10 -5.02 -4.69
N PHE A 236 8.10 -4.24 -4.26
CA PHE A 236 8.23 -3.38 -3.09
C PHE A 236 7.49 -3.88 -1.85
N GLU A 237 6.37 -4.62 -1.99
CA GLU A 237 5.65 -5.14 -0.82
C GLU A 237 6.47 -6.14 0.01
N PHE A 238 7.38 -6.88 -0.61
CA PHE A 238 8.21 -7.86 0.07
C PHE A 238 9.50 -7.32 0.68
N ILE A 239 9.97 -6.14 0.28
CA ILE A 239 11.25 -5.58 0.74
C ILE A 239 11.30 -5.44 2.27
N PRO A 240 10.29 -4.86 2.95
CA PRO A 240 10.31 -4.77 4.41
C PRO A 240 10.33 -6.14 5.08
N HIS A 241 9.70 -7.15 4.47
CA HIS A 241 9.68 -8.50 5.02
C HIS A 241 11.06 -9.17 4.96
N ILE A 242 11.91 -8.83 3.98
CA ILE A 242 13.32 -9.25 3.96
C ILE A 242 14.05 -8.74 5.22
N GLY A 243 13.85 -7.47 5.57
CA GLY A 243 14.37 -6.90 6.82
C GLY A 243 13.88 -7.65 8.06
N SER A 244 12.57 -7.94 8.13
CA SER A 244 11.97 -8.73 9.22
C SER A 244 12.55 -10.14 9.30
N MET A 245 12.75 -10.81 8.18
CA MET A 245 13.34 -12.15 8.11
C MET A 245 14.78 -12.16 8.61
N LYS A 246 15.61 -11.16 8.23
CA LYS A 246 16.97 -10.99 8.74
C LYS A 246 16.98 -10.87 10.26
N ARG A 247 16.15 -9.99 10.82
CA ARG A 247 16.01 -9.82 12.27
C ARG A 247 15.62 -11.11 12.99
N ILE A 248 14.60 -11.81 12.47
CA ILE A 248 14.12 -13.07 13.07
C ILE A 248 15.21 -14.12 13.03
N MET A 249 15.96 -14.24 11.93
CA MET A 249 17.08 -15.18 11.80
C MET A 249 18.17 -14.88 12.82
N GLU A 250 18.58 -13.63 12.97
CA GLU A 250 19.57 -13.22 13.97
C GLU A 250 19.09 -13.52 15.39
N TYR A 251 17.81 -13.27 15.68
CA TYR A 251 17.21 -13.62 16.96
C TYR A 251 17.24 -15.14 17.23
N CYS A 252 16.90 -15.96 16.24
CA CYS A 252 16.96 -17.43 16.37
C CYS A 252 18.40 -17.93 16.59
N ILE A 253 19.37 -17.38 15.87
CA ILE A 253 20.80 -17.72 16.03
C ILE A 253 21.24 -17.37 17.47
N LYS A 254 20.94 -16.17 17.93
CA LYS A 254 21.26 -15.73 19.29
C LYS A 254 20.61 -16.65 20.33
N TYR A 255 19.30 -16.88 20.22
CA TYR A 255 18.57 -17.75 21.15
C TYR A 255 19.17 -19.16 21.20
N SER A 256 19.45 -19.76 20.05
CA SER A 256 20.01 -21.12 19.99
C SER A 256 21.42 -21.22 20.57
N SER A 257 22.21 -20.12 20.54
CA SER A 257 23.53 -20.06 21.16
C SER A 257 23.51 -19.80 22.67
N GLU A 258 22.40 -19.31 23.22
CA GLU A 258 22.23 -19.04 24.66
C GLU A 258 21.46 -20.17 25.39
N ARG A 259 20.46 -20.74 24.76
CA ARG A 259 19.61 -21.78 25.32
C ARG A 259 20.36 -23.10 25.46
N LYS A 260 20.40 -23.67 26.67
CA LYS A 260 21.03 -24.96 26.96
C LYS A 260 20.01 -26.05 27.21
N GLN A 261 20.24 -27.23 26.65
CA GLN A 261 19.56 -28.48 26.95
C GLN A 261 20.57 -29.63 26.92
N PHE A 262 20.43 -30.62 27.78
CA PHE A 262 21.36 -31.76 27.93
C PHE A 262 22.83 -31.31 28.16
N GLY A 263 23.02 -30.22 28.92
CA GLY A 263 24.35 -29.70 29.27
C GLY A 263 25.10 -28.90 28.20
N LYS A 264 24.53 -28.72 27.01
CA LYS A 264 25.13 -27.96 25.89
C LYS A 264 24.14 -26.99 25.23
N GLN A 265 24.64 -26.04 24.44
CA GLN A 265 23.81 -25.13 23.68
C GLN A 265 23.01 -25.90 22.61
N ILE A 266 21.75 -25.44 22.32
CA ILE A 266 20.92 -26.19 21.38
C ILE A 266 21.46 -26.14 19.93
N ASN A 267 22.21 -25.11 19.56
CA ASN A 267 22.88 -25.02 18.25
C ASN A 267 24.08 -25.98 18.09
N GLU A 268 24.55 -26.61 19.17
CA GLU A 268 25.58 -27.66 19.11
C GLU A 268 24.99 -29.04 18.73
N ASN A 269 23.66 -29.17 18.69
CA ASN A 269 23.02 -30.39 18.25
C ASN A 269 22.98 -30.39 16.71
N GLN A 270 23.58 -31.41 16.12
CA GLN A 270 23.50 -31.66 14.69
C GLN A 270 22.12 -32.21 14.33
N SER A 271 21.45 -31.62 13.34
CA SER A 271 20.21 -32.10 12.78
C SER A 271 20.45 -33.04 11.62
#